data_e9da27db5b53904510b6b33fc3993a77
#
_entry.id   e9da27db5b53904510b6b33fc3993a77
#
_cell.length_a   1.000
_cell.length_b   1.000
_cell.length_c   1.000
_cell.angle_alpha   90.00
_cell.angle_beta   90.00
_cell.angle_gamma   90.00
#
_symmetry.space_group_name_H-M   'P 1'
#
loop_
_entity.id
_entity.type
_entity.pdbx_description
1 polymer ?
#
loop_
_entity_poly.entity_id
_entity_poly.type
_entity_poly.pdbx_seq_one_letter_code
_entity_poly.pdbx_strand_id
1 'polypeptide(L)'
;MSDCTHDCSSCGENCAERQGESPFQIKPLREGCRVGKVYGVVSGKGGVGKSMVTSQLAVTMQRRGHNVAVLDADITGPSIPKAFGIHGRAAATQDAILPVITGTGIQLMSVNLLLEHETDPVIWRGPVIGGVVQQFWGDVLWQDVDYMFVDMPPGTGDVALNVFQTLPVDGVIIVASPQELVSMVVQKAVKMAQMMNIPIVGLVENMSYVQCPD
;
A
#
# COMPACT_ATOMS: atom_id res chain seq x y z
N MET A 1 2.79 43.67 0.02
CA MET A 1 2.13 42.35 0.18
C MET A 1 0.73 42.56 -0.33
N SER A 2 0.45 42.17 -1.58
CA SER A 2 -0.86 42.29 -2.20
C SER A 2 -1.77 41.22 -1.62
N ASP A 3 -2.95 41.63 -1.12
CA ASP A 3 -4.00 40.76 -0.62
C ASP A 3 -4.44 39.80 -1.74
N CYS A 4 -4.02 38.53 -1.64
CA CYS A 4 -4.50 37.51 -2.52
C CYS A 4 -5.90 37.07 -2.06
N THR A 5 -6.91 37.29 -2.89
CA THR A 5 -8.31 36.97 -2.62
C THR A 5 -8.63 35.47 -2.78
N HIS A 6 -7.62 34.63 -3.14
CA HIS A 6 -7.75 33.19 -3.43
C HIS A 6 -8.78 32.80 -4.49
N ASP A 7 -9.30 33.77 -5.26
CA ASP A 7 -10.13 33.49 -6.43
C ASP A 7 -9.26 33.39 -7.69
N CYS A 8 -8.82 32.16 -7.97
CA CYS A 8 -7.92 31.85 -9.09
C CYS A 8 -8.60 31.90 -10.47
N SER A 9 -9.92 32.05 -10.55
CA SER A 9 -10.64 32.08 -11.82
C SER A 9 -10.53 33.46 -12.53
N SER A 10 -10.27 34.52 -11.79
CA SER A 10 -10.19 35.90 -12.29
C SER A 10 -8.80 36.54 -12.14
N CYS A 11 -7.83 35.86 -11.55
CA CYS A 11 -6.50 36.40 -11.28
C CYS A 11 -5.57 36.25 -12.49
N GLY A 12 -4.98 37.33 -12.97
CA GLY A 12 -4.02 37.36 -14.09
C GLY A 12 -2.54 37.16 -13.67
N GLU A 13 -2.24 36.96 -12.40
CA GLU A 13 -0.90 36.83 -11.86
C GLU A 13 -0.36 35.41 -12.03
N ASN A 14 0.93 35.28 -12.34
CA ASN A 14 1.66 34.00 -12.40
C ASN A 14 2.05 33.56 -10.97
N CYS A 15 1.11 32.99 -10.25
CA CYS A 15 1.29 32.54 -8.89
C CYS A 15 1.87 31.12 -8.86
N ALA A 16 2.88 30.87 -8.01
CA ALA A 16 3.49 29.55 -7.84
C ALA A 16 2.46 28.48 -7.42
N GLU A 17 1.37 28.87 -6.74
CA GLU A 17 0.25 27.99 -6.39
C GLU A 17 -0.64 27.62 -7.59
N ARG A 18 -0.57 28.35 -8.71
CA ARG A 18 -1.29 28.02 -9.95
C ARG A 18 -0.56 26.99 -10.81
N GLN A 19 0.75 26.87 -10.61
CA GLN A 19 1.59 25.79 -11.16
C GLN A 19 1.68 24.61 -10.19
N GLY A 20 0.74 24.53 -9.23
CA GLY A 20 0.67 23.44 -8.30
C GLY A 20 0.65 22.10 -9.02
N GLU A 21 1.83 21.58 -9.25
CA GLU A 21 2.01 20.15 -9.34
C GLU A 21 1.24 19.60 -8.15
N SER A 22 0.25 18.75 -8.40
CA SER A 22 -0.46 18.05 -7.35
C SER A 22 0.61 17.55 -6.38
N PRO A 23 0.56 17.85 -5.07
CA PRO A 23 1.57 17.37 -4.13
C PRO A 23 1.67 15.83 -4.12
N PHE A 24 0.83 15.17 -4.89
CA PHE A 24 0.72 13.73 -5.06
C PHE A 24 0.93 13.33 -6.52
N GLN A 25 2.08 13.66 -7.09
CA GLN A 25 2.49 13.05 -8.35
C GLN A 25 2.95 11.62 -8.08
N ILE A 26 2.25 10.66 -8.70
CA ILE A 26 2.69 9.25 -8.68
C ILE A 26 4.06 9.20 -9.37
N LYS A 27 5.08 8.78 -8.62
CA LYS A 27 6.43 8.60 -9.17
C LYS A 27 6.38 7.56 -10.29
N PRO A 28 7.00 7.78 -11.45
CA PRO A 28 7.10 6.75 -12.46
C PRO A 28 7.88 5.54 -11.93
N LEU A 29 7.56 4.36 -12.42
CA LEU A 29 8.40 3.18 -12.21
C LEU A 29 9.78 3.41 -12.80
N ARG A 30 10.77 2.77 -12.21
CA ARG A 30 12.12 2.76 -12.71
C ARG A 30 12.17 2.16 -14.12
N GLU A 31 13.12 2.64 -14.93
CA GLU A 31 13.35 2.11 -16.27
C GLU A 31 13.65 0.59 -16.20
N GLY A 32 13.01 -0.18 -17.07
CA GLY A 32 13.10 -1.65 -17.08
C GLY A 32 12.18 -2.36 -16.07
N CYS A 33 11.43 -1.63 -15.24
CA CYS A 33 10.42 -2.20 -14.35
C CYS A 33 9.04 -2.23 -15.02
N ARG A 34 8.27 -3.28 -14.74
CA ARG A 34 6.87 -3.40 -15.17
C ARG A 34 6.00 -3.91 -14.01
N VAL A 35 4.92 -3.21 -13.74
CA VAL A 35 3.86 -3.65 -12.84
C VAL A 35 2.52 -3.53 -13.57
N GLY A 36 1.81 -4.65 -13.75
CA GLY A 36 0.59 -4.72 -14.54
C GLY A 36 -0.61 -4.16 -13.79
N LYS A 37 -0.93 -4.74 -12.64
CA LYS A 37 -2.07 -4.35 -11.80
C LYS A 37 -1.68 -4.19 -10.35
N VAL A 38 -2.19 -3.14 -9.70
CA VAL A 38 -1.93 -2.82 -8.30
C VAL A 38 -3.23 -2.88 -7.51
N TYR A 39 -3.30 -3.74 -6.51
CA TYR A 39 -4.46 -3.89 -5.64
C TYR A 39 -4.12 -3.55 -4.19
N GLY A 40 -4.81 -2.54 -3.63
CA GLY A 40 -4.70 -2.20 -2.21
C GLY A 40 -5.58 -3.12 -1.36
N VAL A 41 -5.01 -3.76 -0.34
CA VAL A 41 -5.76 -4.53 0.65
C VAL A 41 -5.94 -3.65 1.88
N VAL A 42 -7.19 -3.33 2.19
CA VAL A 42 -7.56 -2.36 3.23
C VAL A 42 -8.40 -3.01 4.31
N SER A 43 -8.33 -2.46 5.51
CA SER A 43 -9.21 -2.82 6.61
C SER A 43 -9.60 -1.59 7.42
N GLY A 44 -10.77 -1.63 8.00
CA GLY A 44 -11.25 -0.52 8.81
C GLY A 44 -10.53 -0.37 10.14
N LYS A 45 -9.99 -1.46 10.71
CA LYS A 45 -9.17 -1.48 11.94
C LYS A 45 -8.09 -2.54 11.83
N GLY A 46 -7.15 -2.54 12.79
CA GLY A 46 -6.16 -3.60 12.95
C GLY A 46 -6.75 -4.92 13.48
N GLY A 47 -6.05 -6.03 13.24
CA GLY A 47 -6.39 -7.33 13.81
C GLY A 47 -7.43 -8.16 13.06
N VAL A 48 -7.95 -7.71 11.92
CA VAL A 48 -8.92 -8.48 11.10
C VAL A 48 -8.25 -9.49 10.15
N GLY A 49 -6.92 -9.58 10.16
CA GLY A 49 -6.18 -10.49 9.29
C GLY A 49 -5.88 -9.94 7.89
N LYS A 50 -5.84 -8.62 7.71
CA LYS A 50 -5.53 -7.94 6.44
C LYS A 50 -4.25 -8.49 5.79
N SER A 51 -3.13 -8.48 6.51
CA SER A 51 -1.82 -8.93 6.00
C SER A 51 -1.79 -10.43 5.68
N MET A 52 -2.56 -11.25 6.41
CA MET A 52 -2.74 -12.66 6.09
C MET A 52 -3.49 -12.83 4.76
N VAL A 53 -4.58 -12.07 4.56
CA VAL A 53 -5.33 -12.08 3.30
C VAL A 53 -4.45 -11.60 2.14
N THR A 54 -3.68 -10.52 2.34
CA THR A 54 -2.71 -10.01 1.35
C THR A 54 -1.72 -11.11 0.94
N SER A 55 -1.15 -11.81 1.92
CA SER A 55 -0.20 -12.90 1.67
C SER A 55 -0.85 -14.08 0.94
N GLN A 56 -2.08 -14.45 1.32
CA GLN A 56 -2.82 -15.55 0.67
C GLN A 56 -3.20 -15.22 -0.77
N LEU A 57 -3.59 -13.97 -1.06
CA LEU A 57 -3.86 -13.51 -2.42
C LEU A 57 -2.59 -13.61 -3.27
N ALA A 58 -1.47 -13.12 -2.76
CA ALA A 58 -0.18 -13.19 -3.46
C ALA A 58 0.24 -14.63 -3.76
N VAL A 59 0.18 -15.52 -2.78
CA VAL A 59 0.51 -16.95 -2.97
C VAL A 59 -0.45 -17.62 -3.94
N THR A 60 -1.75 -17.29 -3.88
CA THR A 60 -2.76 -17.87 -4.77
C THR A 60 -2.52 -17.47 -6.22
N MET A 61 -2.22 -16.21 -6.48
CA MET A 61 -1.93 -15.71 -7.82
C MET A 61 -0.61 -16.27 -8.36
N GLN A 62 0.41 -16.37 -7.51
CA GLN A 62 1.68 -16.98 -7.88
C GLN A 62 1.50 -18.47 -8.23
N ARG A 63 0.71 -19.24 -7.48
CA ARG A 63 0.38 -20.65 -7.79
C ARG A 63 -0.42 -20.81 -9.09
N ARG A 64 -1.09 -19.77 -9.56
CA ARG A 64 -1.76 -19.72 -10.86
C ARG A 64 -0.83 -19.34 -12.02
N GLY A 65 0.46 -19.16 -11.75
CA GLY A 65 1.49 -18.89 -12.76
C GLY A 65 1.72 -17.41 -13.07
N HIS A 66 1.23 -16.51 -12.24
CA HIS A 66 1.48 -15.06 -12.40
C HIS A 66 2.73 -14.63 -11.65
N ASN A 67 3.42 -13.63 -12.16
CA ASN A 67 4.48 -12.94 -11.45
C ASN A 67 3.87 -11.95 -10.44
N VAL A 68 4.17 -12.14 -9.18
CA VAL A 68 3.50 -11.40 -8.09
C VAL A 68 4.50 -10.64 -7.25
N ALA A 69 4.09 -9.45 -6.85
CA ALA A 69 4.78 -8.65 -5.84
C ALA A 69 3.88 -8.33 -4.64
N VAL A 70 4.49 -8.13 -3.49
CA VAL A 70 3.84 -7.60 -2.29
C VAL A 70 4.62 -6.40 -1.79
N LEU A 71 3.90 -5.28 -1.66
CA LEU A 71 4.40 -4.05 -1.05
C LEU A 71 3.74 -3.88 0.32
N ASP A 72 4.53 -4.00 1.38
CA ASP A 72 4.08 -3.75 2.75
C ASP A 72 4.14 -2.25 3.05
N ALA A 73 2.99 -1.61 3.00
CA ALA A 73 2.81 -0.19 3.31
C ALA A 73 2.34 0.05 4.76
N ASP A 74 2.13 -1.01 5.55
CA ASP A 74 1.84 -0.91 6.99
C ASP A 74 3.14 -0.74 7.79
N ILE A 75 3.72 0.43 7.67
CA ILE A 75 5.03 0.78 8.26
C ILE A 75 5.00 0.72 9.79
N THR A 76 3.84 0.92 10.40
CA THR A 76 3.68 0.93 11.86
C THR A 76 3.64 -0.46 12.47
N GLY A 77 3.27 -1.47 11.71
CA GLY A 77 3.17 -2.86 12.14
C GLY A 77 3.50 -3.84 11.02
N PRO A 78 4.69 -3.71 10.37
CA PRO A 78 5.01 -4.49 9.19
C PRO A 78 5.06 -5.99 9.53
N SER A 79 4.16 -6.75 8.92
CA SER A 79 3.95 -8.17 9.22
C SER A 79 4.20 -9.10 8.04
N ILE A 80 4.30 -8.55 6.83
CA ILE A 80 4.43 -9.32 5.60
C ILE A 80 5.73 -10.13 5.55
N PRO A 81 6.94 -9.59 5.85
CA PRO A 81 8.16 -10.40 5.84
C PRO A 81 8.05 -11.62 6.76
N LYS A 82 7.50 -11.42 7.97
CA LYS A 82 7.29 -12.49 8.94
C LYS A 82 6.31 -13.56 8.44
N ALA A 83 5.24 -13.15 7.75
CA ALA A 83 4.26 -14.08 7.16
C ALA A 83 4.87 -14.99 6.10
N PHE A 84 5.91 -14.51 5.39
CA PHE A 84 6.66 -15.28 4.39
C PHE A 84 7.93 -15.95 4.96
N GLY A 85 8.17 -15.87 6.26
CA GLY A 85 9.37 -16.44 6.90
C GLY A 85 10.68 -15.78 6.43
N ILE A 86 10.62 -14.51 6.03
CA ILE A 86 11.77 -13.75 5.57
C ILE A 86 12.43 -13.09 6.78
N HIS A 87 13.68 -13.43 6.98
CA HIS A 87 14.57 -12.86 7.98
C HIS A 87 15.80 -12.31 7.25
N GLY A 88 16.03 -11.04 7.32
CA GLY A 88 17.16 -10.41 6.66
C GLY A 88 16.79 -9.08 6.00
N ARG A 89 17.78 -8.49 5.33
CA ARG A 89 17.67 -7.14 4.76
C ARG A 89 17.55 -7.20 3.24
N ALA A 90 16.81 -6.25 2.69
CA ALA A 90 16.83 -5.98 1.27
C ALA A 90 18.22 -5.48 0.85
N ALA A 91 18.73 -5.99 -0.27
CA ALA A 91 19.96 -5.49 -0.83
C ALA A 91 19.71 -4.19 -1.59
N ALA A 92 20.66 -3.27 -1.54
CA ALA A 92 20.65 -2.06 -2.34
C ALA A 92 21.90 -2.00 -3.20
N THR A 93 21.74 -1.55 -4.43
CA THR A 93 22.83 -1.13 -5.30
C THR A 93 23.04 0.38 -5.17
N GLN A 94 24.01 0.95 -5.92
CA GLN A 94 24.19 2.41 -5.93
C GLN A 94 22.92 3.15 -6.42
N ASP A 95 22.13 2.51 -7.28
CA ASP A 95 21.03 3.14 -7.99
C ASP A 95 19.64 2.55 -7.70
N ALA A 96 19.53 1.37 -7.06
CA ALA A 96 18.26 0.69 -6.87
C ALA A 96 18.20 -0.12 -5.57
N ILE A 97 17.00 -0.31 -5.06
CA ILE A 97 16.70 -1.27 -4.00
C ILE A 97 16.23 -2.57 -4.66
N LEU A 98 16.78 -3.70 -4.25
CA LEU A 98 16.37 -5.00 -4.75
C LEU A 98 15.24 -5.56 -3.85
N PRO A 99 14.10 -5.98 -4.42
CA PRO A 99 13.09 -6.66 -3.64
C PRO A 99 13.62 -7.99 -3.13
N VAL A 100 13.18 -8.43 -1.96
CA VAL A 100 13.48 -9.77 -1.48
C VAL A 100 12.58 -10.76 -2.23
N ILE A 101 13.18 -11.83 -2.73
CA ILE A 101 12.44 -12.88 -3.44
C ILE A 101 12.14 -14.03 -2.45
N THR A 102 10.88 -14.37 -2.31
CA THR A 102 10.47 -15.52 -1.50
C THR A 102 10.88 -16.83 -2.14
N GLY A 103 10.88 -17.93 -1.39
CA GLY A 103 11.17 -19.27 -1.94
C GLY A 103 10.24 -19.72 -3.08
N THR A 104 9.10 -19.06 -3.25
CA THR A 104 8.13 -19.31 -4.34
C THR A 104 8.21 -18.29 -5.48
N GLY A 105 9.13 -17.32 -5.42
CA GLY A 105 9.33 -16.34 -6.49
C GLY A 105 8.52 -15.04 -6.34
N ILE A 106 7.84 -14.81 -5.23
CA ILE A 106 7.12 -13.54 -4.98
C ILE A 106 8.14 -12.46 -4.61
N GLN A 107 8.07 -11.31 -5.28
CA GLN A 107 8.88 -10.13 -4.98
C GLN A 107 8.27 -9.38 -3.79
N LEU A 108 9.06 -9.08 -2.78
CA LEU A 108 8.57 -8.49 -1.54
C LEU A 108 9.41 -7.29 -1.11
N MET A 109 8.72 -6.21 -0.71
CA MET A 109 9.35 -5.05 -0.11
C MET A 109 8.56 -4.58 1.11
N SER A 110 9.27 -4.29 2.19
CA SER A 110 8.75 -3.76 3.45
C SER A 110 9.80 -2.90 4.11
N VAL A 111 9.38 -1.97 4.94
CA VAL A 111 10.29 -1.13 5.72
C VAL A 111 11.21 -1.96 6.65
N ASN A 112 10.68 -3.06 7.20
CA ASN A 112 11.47 -3.95 8.06
C ASN A 112 12.71 -4.54 7.35
N LEU A 113 12.65 -4.66 6.03
CA LEU A 113 13.78 -5.16 5.25
C LEU A 113 14.90 -4.12 5.07
N LEU A 114 14.67 -2.88 5.47
CA LEU A 114 15.67 -1.80 5.45
C LEU A 114 16.26 -1.50 6.83
N LEU A 115 15.63 -1.97 7.89
CA LEU A 115 16.08 -1.73 9.26
C LEU A 115 17.31 -2.56 9.61
N GLU A 116 18.13 -2.07 10.52
CA GLU A 116 19.30 -2.79 11.02
C GLU A 116 18.87 -3.96 11.91
N HIS A 117 17.87 -3.73 12.75
CA HIS A 117 17.20 -4.76 13.54
C HIS A 117 15.70 -4.71 13.31
N GLU A 118 15.04 -5.87 13.21
CA GLU A 118 13.58 -5.99 13.00
C GLU A 118 12.76 -5.32 14.10
N THR A 119 13.34 -5.13 15.27
CA THR A 119 12.71 -4.53 16.46
C THR A 119 12.96 -3.03 16.59
N ASP A 120 13.72 -2.44 15.68
CA ASP A 120 13.99 -1.01 15.74
C ASP A 120 12.70 -0.20 15.53
N PRO A 121 12.40 0.74 16.43
CA PRO A 121 11.18 1.53 16.32
C PRO A 121 11.27 2.48 15.12
N VAL A 122 10.30 2.39 14.23
CA VAL A 122 10.14 3.32 13.12
C VAL A 122 9.25 4.48 13.57
N ILE A 123 9.85 5.62 13.92
CA ILE A 123 9.12 6.81 14.36
C ILE A 123 8.93 7.74 13.16
N TRP A 124 7.99 7.39 12.28
CA TRP A 124 7.69 8.23 11.12
C TRP A 124 6.28 8.83 11.22
N ARG A 125 6.17 10.10 10.85
CA ARG A 125 4.88 10.80 10.75
C ARG A 125 4.26 10.56 9.38
N GLY A 126 2.93 10.72 9.25
CA GLY A 126 2.17 10.44 8.04
C GLY A 126 2.80 10.88 6.70
N PRO A 127 3.30 12.13 6.55
CA PRO A 127 3.95 12.56 5.31
C PRO A 127 5.21 11.77 4.95
N VAL A 128 5.96 11.33 5.96
CA VAL A 128 7.19 10.52 5.75
C VAL A 128 6.83 9.13 5.25
N ILE A 129 5.73 8.56 5.75
CA ILE A 129 5.24 7.24 5.34
C ILE A 129 4.89 7.24 3.84
N GLY A 130 4.16 8.25 3.37
CA GLY A 130 3.86 8.39 1.94
C GLY A 130 5.12 8.49 1.08
N GLY A 131 6.13 9.25 1.53
CA GLY A 131 7.42 9.35 0.85
C GLY A 131 8.16 8.01 0.75
N VAL A 132 8.14 7.19 1.81
CA VAL A 132 8.77 5.86 1.79
C VAL A 132 8.04 4.89 0.86
N VAL A 133 6.71 4.88 0.90
CA VAL A 133 5.91 4.06 -0.03
C VAL A 133 6.15 4.47 -1.47
N GLN A 134 6.28 5.78 -1.73
CA GLN A 134 6.64 6.30 -3.04
C GLN A 134 8.05 5.89 -3.48
N GLN A 135 9.01 5.83 -2.55
CA GLN A 135 10.35 5.27 -2.83
C GLN A 135 10.28 3.78 -3.12
N PHE A 136 9.50 3.00 -2.37
CA PHE A 136 9.31 1.57 -2.64
C PHE A 136 8.69 1.32 -4.00
N TRP A 137 7.80 2.19 -4.45
CA TRP A 137 7.24 2.11 -5.78
C TRP A 137 8.28 2.44 -6.86
N GLY A 138 8.98 3.56 -6.74
CA GLY A 138 9.83 4.13 -7.79
C GLY A 138 11.28 3.67 -7.78
N ASP A 139 11.86 3.30 -6.63
CA ASP A 139 13.29 2.98 -6.49
C ASP A 139 13.58 1.48 -6.35
N VAL A 140 12.54 0.67 -6.07
CA VAL A 140 12.67 -0.79 -6.04
C VAL A 140 12.64 -1.34 -7.47
N LEU A 141 13.52 -2.29 -7.75
CA LEU A 141 13.63 -2.95 -9.06
C LEU A 141 12.56 -4.05 -9.20
N TRP A 142 11.33 -3.66 -9.50
CA TRP A 142 10.22 -4.57 -9.74
C TRP A 142 10.34 -5.23 -11.12
N GLN A 143 10.60 -6.54 -11.17
CA GLN A 143 10.84 -7.26 -12.41
C GLN A 143 9.57 -7.96 -12.89
N ASP A 144 9.01 -7.48 -14.00
CA ASP A 144 7.94 -8.12 -14.77
C ASP A 144 6.75 -8.62 -13.90
N VAL A 145 6.23 -7.74 -13.05
CA VAL A 145 5.14 -8.06 -12.12
C VAL A 145 3.79 -7.98 -12.84
N ASP A 146 2.99 -9.04 -12.79
CA ASP A 146 1.61 -9.03 -13.29
C ASP A 146 0.65 -8.42 -12.28
N TYR A 147 0.80 -8.80 -11.00
CA TYR A 147 -0.04 -8.34 -9.90
C TYR A 147 0.80 -7.92 -8.70
N MET A 148 0.58 -6.70 -8.24
CA MET A 148 1.11 -6.20 -6.98
C MET A 148 -0.01 -6.07 -5.96
N PHE A 149 0.16 -6.70 -4.79
CA PHE A 149 -0.71 -6.51 -3.64
C PHE A 149 -0.04 -5.57 -2.64
N VAL A 150 -0.74 -4.51 -2.27
CA VAL A 150 -0.27 -3.52 -1.30
C VAL A 150 -0.97 -3.76 0.02
N ASP A 151 -0.22 -4.16 1.04
CA ASP A 151 -0.75 -4.27 2.40
C ASP A 151 -0.84 -2.88 3.01
N MET A 152 -2.06 -2.34 3.05
CA MET A 152 -2.30 -0.95 3.44
C MET A 152 -2.24 -0.77 4.95
N PRO A 153 -1.89 0.41 5.47
CA PRO A 153 -2.06 0.73 6.89
C PRO A 153 -3.50 0.50 7.34
N PRO A 154 -3.72 0.06 8.59
CA PRO A 154 -5.08 -0.14 9.10
C PRO A 154 -5.82 1.19 9.25
N GLY A 155 -7.14 1.16 9.09
CA GLY A 155 -7.99 2.33 9.20
C GLY A 155 -8.16 3.11 7.89
N THR A 156 -8.87 4.22 7.99
CA THR A 156 -9.24 5.11 6.87
C THR A 156 -8.76 6.55 7.10
N GLY A 157 -7.70 6.69 7.86
CA GLY A 157 -7.10 7.99 8.20
C GLY A 157 -6.10 8.47 7.15
N ASP A 158 -5.43 9.58 7.48
CA ASP A 158 -4.51 10.30 6.60
C ASP A 158 -3.38 9.43 6.04
N VAL A 159 -2.93 8.43 6.82
CA VAL A 159 -1.83 7.54 6.38
C VAL A 159 -2.26 6.67 5.21
N ALA A 160 -3.44 6.02 5.32
CA ALA A 160 -3.99 5.21 4.23
C ALA A 160 -4.28 6.07 3.00
N LEU A 161 -4.83 7.27 3.19
CA LEU A 161 -5.10 8.22 2.13
C LEU A 161 -3.82 8.62 1.39
N ASN A 162 -2.75 8.95 2.12
CA ASN A 162 -1.46 9.29 1.54
C ASN A 162 -0.87 8.15 0.69
N VAL A 163 -0.99 6.89 1.16
CA VAL A 163 -0.53 5.74 0.38
C VAL A 163 -1.32 5.61 -0.93
N PHE A 164 -2.64 5.76 -0.89
CA PHE A 164 -3.48 5.75 -2.11
C PHE A 164 -3.12 6.85 -3.10
N GLN A 165 -2.68 8.01 -2.62
CA GLN A 165 -2.30 9.14 -3.48
C GLN A 165 -0.90 8.97 -4.10
N THR A 166 -0.07 8.08 -3.56
CA THR A 166 1.30 7.85 -4.02
C THR A 166 1.47 6.65 -4.93
N LEU A 167 0.46 5.77 -5.01
CA LEU A 167 0.49 4.56 -5.82
C LEU A 167 -0.63 4.55 -6.88
N PRO A 168 -0.39 4.00 -8.07
CA PRO A 168 -1.40 3.83 -9.12
C PRO A 168 -2.31 2.62 -8.83
N VAL A 169 -3.14 2.72 -7.79
CA VAL A 169 -3.99 1.61 -7.35
C VAL A 169 -5.15 1.39 -8.32
N ASP A 170 -5.23 0.21 -8.95
CA ASP A 170 -6.28 -0.20 -9.88
C ASP A 170 -7.57 -0.62 -9.17
N GLY A 171 -7.49 -1.01 -7.90
CA GLY A 171 -8.67 -1.41 -7.12
C GLY A 171 -8.34 -1.77 -5.69
N VAL A 172 -9.37 -1.85 -4.85
CA VAL A 172 -9.23 -2.20 -3.44
C VAL A 172 -9.98 -3.48 -3.09
N ILE A 173 -9.39 -4.25 -2.18
CA ILE A 173 -9.99 -5.41 -1.54
C ILE A 173 -10.16 -5.04 -0.07
N ILE A 174 -11.40 -5.07 0.43
CA ILE A 174 -11.73 -4.72 1.80
C ILE A 174 -11.74 -5.99 2.65
N VAL A 175 -10.98 -6.02 3.74
CA VAL A 175 -10.97 -7.12 4.71
C VAL A 175 -11.65 -6.67 5.99
N ALA A 176 -12.63 -7.45 6.43
CA ALA A 176 -13.40 -7.18 7.64
C ALA A 176 -13.69 -8.47 8.42
N SER A 177 -13.99 -8.35 9.70
CA SER A 177 -14.58 -9.43 10.51
C SER A 177 -16.12 -9.29 10.52
N PRO A 178 -16.89 -10.32 10.88
CA PRO A 178 -18.36 -10.26 10.91
C PRO A 178 -18.92 -9.11 11.74
N GLN A 179 -18.27 -8.81 12.87
CA GLN A 179 -18.70 -7.71 13.75
C GLN A 179 -18.53 -6.33 13.08
N GLU A 180 -17.69 -6.25 12.05
CA GLU A 180 -17.37 -4.98 11.38
C GLU A 180 -18.14 -4.75 10.10
N LEU A 181 -18.67 -5.80 9.45
CA LEU A 181 -19.43 -5.70 8.21
C LEU A 181 -20.61 -4.74 8.32
N VAL A 182 -21.20 -4.63 9.50
CA VAL A 182 -22.30 -3.71 9.79
C VAL A 182 -21.80 -2.37 10.35
N SER A 183 -20.49 -2.23 10.56
CA SER A 183 -19.93 -1.09 11.27
C SER A 183 -19.67 0.12 10.35
N MET A 184 -19.68 1.29 10.96
CA MET A 184 -19.31 2.57 10.35
C MET A 184 -17.90 2.53 9.71
N VAL A 185 -17.05 1.60 10.12
CA VAL A 185 -15.65 1.50 9.73
C VAL A 185 -15.51 0.96 8.31
N VAL A 186 -16.26 -0.09 7.95
CA VAL A 186 -16.32 -0.60 6.56
C VAL A 186 -16.92 0.44 5.63
N GLN A 187 -17.97 1.14 6.09
CA GLN A 187 -18.56 2.24 5.31
C GLN A 187 -17.56 3.37 5.03
N LYS A 188 -16.68 3.68 5.99
CA LYS A 188 -15.60 4.66 5.77
C LYS A 188 -14.60 4.19 4.73
N ALA A 189 -14.20 2.90 4.74
CA ALA A 189 -13.29 2.34 3.73
C ALA A 189 -13.93 2.39 2.32
N VAL A 190 -15.21 2.05 2.20
CA VAL A 190 -15.98 2.18 0.95
C VAL A 190 -16.01 3.62 0.47
N LYS A 191 -16.37 4.56 1.35
CA LYS A 191 -16.41 6.00 1.01
C LYS A 191 -15.06 6.53 0.59
N MET A 192 -13.98 6.13 1.26
CA MET A 192 -12.62 6.51 0.91
C MET A 192 -12.27 6.05 -0.51
N ALA A 193 -12.54 4.79 -0.85
CA ALA A 193 -12.30 4.25 -2.19
C ALA A 193 -13.13 5.03 -3.25
N GLN A 194 -14.39 5.34 -2.95
CA GLN A 194 -15.25 6.13 -3.83
C GLN A 194 -14.73 7.56 -4.03
N MET A 195 -14.31 8.24 -2.96
CA MET A 195 -13.72 9.60 -3.05
C MET A 195 -12.45 9.62 -3.88
N MET A 196 -11.66 8.55 -3.84
CA MET A 196 -10.45 8.39 -4.64
C MET A 196 -10.73 7.87 -6.06
N ASN A 197 -11.99 7.61 -6.39
CA ASN A 197 -12.42 6.99 -7.66
C ASN A 197 -11.71 5.66 -7.95
N ILE A 198 -11.45 4.87 -6.89
CA ILE A 198 -10.82 3.56 -6.97
C ILE A 198 -11.90 2.49 -6.85
N PRO A 199 -12.01 1.54 -7.80
CA PRO A 199 -13.02 0.51 -7.76
C PRO A 199 -12.79 -0.47 -6.61
N ILE A 200 -13.89 -0.94 -5.99
CA ILE A 200 -13.86 -2.01 -5.00
C ILE A 200 -13.95 -3.33 -5.74
N VAL A 201 -12.87 -4.12 -5.70
CA VAL A 201 -12.76 -5.41 -6.39
C VAL A 201 -13.46 -6.52 -5.62
N GLY A 202 -13.44 -6.44 -4.30
CA GLY A 202 -14.06 -7.43 -3.44
C GLY A 202 -14.06 -7.08 -1.96
N LEU A 203 -14.86 -7.85 -1.22
CA LEU A 203 -14.93 -7.86 0.23
C LEU A 203 -14.57 -9.25 0.73
N VAL A 204 -13.64 -9.32 1.69
CA VAL A 204 -13.29 -10.56 2.37
C VAL A 204 -13.81 -10.49 3.81
N GLU A 205 -14.78 -11.33 4.12
CA GLU A 205 -15.20 -11.58 5.49
C GLU A 205 -14.27 -12.64 6.08
N ASN A 206 -13.39 -12.23 6.97
CA ASN A 206 -12.46 -13.11 7.66
C ASN A 206 -12.95 -13.41 9.08
N MET A 207 -12.53 -14.55 9.65
CA MET A 207 -12.95 -14.98 10.99
C MET A 207 -14.48 -15.14 11.13
N SER A 208 -15.15 -15.60 10.06
CA SER A 208 -16.61 -15.64 9.98
C SER A 208 -17.24 -16.74 10.83
N TYR A 209 -16.50 -17.78 11.17
CA TYR A 209 -16.98 -18.86 12.05
C TYR A 209 -15.83 -19.55 12.78
N VAL A 210 -16.17 -20.22 13.84
CA VAL A 210 -15.29 -21.14 14.57
C VAL A 210 -15.93 -22.53 14.53
N GLN A 211 -15.18 -23.51 14.04
CA GLN A 211 -15.62 -24.91 14.11
C GLN A 211 -15.37 -25.40 15.53
N CYS A 212 -16.43 -25.77 16.25
CA CYS A 212 -16.27 -26.41 17.54
C CYS A 212 -15.69 -27.82 17.33
N PRO A 213 -14.71 -28.25 18.12
CA PRO A 213 -14.31 -29.65 18.13
C PRO A 213 -15.50 -30.48 18.68
N ASP A 214 -15.79 -31.60 18.03
CA ASP A 214 -16.76 -32.60 18.49
C ASP A 214 -16.31 -33.24 19.79
#